data_7e4df9a2187be6b25ea7b5a75c7cf14f
#
_entry.id   7e4df9a2187be6b25ea7b5a75c7cf14f
#
_cell.length_a   1.000
_cell.length_b   1.000
_cell.length_c   1.000
_cell.angle_alpha   90.00
_cell.angle_beta   90.00
_cell.angle_gamma   90.00
#
_symmetry.space_group_name_H-M   'P 1'
#
loop_
_entity.id
_entity.type
_entity.pdbx_description
1 polymer ?
#
loop_
_entity_poly.entity_id
_entity_poly.type
_entity_poly.pdbx_seq_one_letter_code
_entity_poly.pdbx_strand_id
1 'polypeptide(L)'
;DRLRSRGLGDVYKRQAYKNHSLMNECERGVDDTTRVWWVQAEAVVGFLNAWQKKPEETKYLDAAKDIWGYIKEYVIDKREGSEWFWCVNADGSPIHEPIVEPWKCPYHNGRMCMEVIGRLKDAE
;
A
#
# COMPACT_ATOMS: atom_id res chain seq x y z
N ASP A 1 2.90 19.71 10.29
CA ASP A 1 3.89 18.87 9.68
C ASP A 1 3.90 19.03 8.15
N ARG A 2 4.77 19.94 7.69
CA ARG A 2 4.83 20.35 6.28
C ARG A 2 5.31 19.25 5.33
N LEU A 3 6.05 18.30 5.82
CA LEU A 3 6.52 17.15 5.03
C LEU A 3 5.37 16.19 4.69
N ARG A 4 4.43 16.05 5.61
CA ARG A 4 3.25 15.21 5.38
C ARG A 4 2.29 15.81 4.36
N SER A 5 2.15 17.14 4.31
CA SER A 5 1.21 17.79 3.42
C SER A 5 1.73 18.03 2.00
N ARG A 6 3.05 18.12 1.81
CA ARG A 6 3.65 18.48 0.52
C ARG A 6 4.24 17.35 -0.28
N GLY A 7 4.56 16.24 0.32
CA GLY A 7 5.39 15.28 -0.38
C GLY A 7 5.31 13.88 0.12
N LEU A 8 4.24 13.50 0.83
CA LEU A 8 4.11 12.12 1.27
C LEU A 8 4.28 11.18 0.07
N GLY A 9 3.65 11.51 -1.06
CA GLY A 9 3.83 10.76 -2.29
C GLY A 9 5.25 10.81 -2.84
N ASP A 10 5.90 11.98 -2.83
CA ASP A 10 7.26 12.14 -3.35
C ASP A 10 8.31 11.55 -2.42
N VAL A 11 8.14 11.71 -1.11
CA VAL A 11 9.06 11.13 -0.11
C VAL A 11 8.97 9.61 -0.14
N TYR A 12 7.78 9.04 -0.13
CA TYR A 12 7.61 7.58 -0.23
C TYR A 12 8.11 7.05 -1.57
N LYS A 13 7.87 7.78 -2.65
CA LYS A 13 8.32 7.36 -3.97
C LYS A 13 9.84 7.34 -4.09
N ARG A 14 10.54 8.25 -3.43
CA ARG A 14 12.01 8.32 -3.49
C ARG A 14 12.69 7.33 -2.53
N GLN A 15 12.13 7.14 -1.34
CA GLN A 15 12.79 6.41 -0.25
C GLN A 15 12.20 5.04 0.02
N ALA A 16 10.89 4.93 0.10
CA ALA A 16 10.21 3.72 0.48
C ALA A 16 9.62 2.92 -0.68
N TYR A 17 9.28 3.60 -1.78
CA TYR A 17 8.66 2.97 -2.94
C TYR A 17 9.73 2.27 -3.80
N LYS A 18 9.80 0.97 -3.68
CA LYS A 18 10.73 0.11 -4.45
C LYS A 18 10.03 -1.18 -4.87
N ASN A 19 10.30 -1.63 -6.08
CA ASN A 19 9.74 -2.88 -6.61
C ASN A 19 8.21 -2.91 -6.52
N HIS A 20 7.56 -1.82 -6.98
CA HIS A 20 6.08 -1.70 -7.09
C HIS A 20 5.34 -1.70 -5.75
N SER A 21 6.03 -1.41 -4.65
CA SER A 21 5.48 -1.50 -3.30
C SER A 21 6.23 -0.60 -2.34
N LEU A 22 5.71 -0.44 -1.13
CA LEU A 22 6.38 0.33 -0.09
C LEU A 22 7.08 -0.57 0.91
N MET A 23 8.36 -0.26 1.17
CA MET A 23 9.09 -0.85 2.28
C MET A 23 8.47 -0.43 3.62
N ASN A 24 8.65 -1.25 4.65
CA ASN A 24 8.08 -0.98 5.96
C ASN A 24 8.65 0.30 6.59
N GLU A 25 9.96 0.36 6.72
CA GLU A 25 10.61 1.52 7.35
C GLU A 25 12.09 1.61 7.00
N CYS A 26 12.66 2.76 7.33
CA CYS A 26 14.13 2.95 7.39
C CYS A 26 14.46 3.54 8.76
N GLU A 27 15.19 2.81 9.58
CA GLU A 27 15.60 3.27 10.89
C GLU A 27 17.13 3.29 10.97
N ARG A 28 17.67 4.45 11.32
CA ARG A 28 19.14 4.66 11.47
C ARG A 28 19.93 4.22 10.25
N GLY A 29 19.40 4.48 9.06
CA GLY A 29 20.04 4.12 7.80
C GLY A 29 19.90 2.65 7.40
N VAL A 30 19.15 1.86 8.16
CA VAL A 30 18.87 0.46 7.85
C VAL A 30 17.44 0.33 7.35
N ASP A 31 17.30 -0.18 6.12
CA ASP A 31 16.00 -0.39 5.49
C ASP A 31 15.39 -1.71 5.96
N ASP A 32 14.16 -1.66 6.49
CA ASP A 32 13.32 -2.84 6.60
C ASP A 32 12.58 -3.01 5.26
N THR A 33 13.05 -3.95 4.48
CA THR A 33 12.57 -4.18 3.12
C THR A 33 11.33 -5.06 3.04
N THR A 34 10.74 -5.46 4.16
CA THR A 34 9.47 -6.20 4.16
C THR A 34 8.33 -5.30 3.71
N ARG A 35 7.31 -5.90 3.11
CA ARG A 35 6.09 -5.20 2.65
C ARG A 35 4.93 -5.59 3.54
N VAL A 36 4.60 -4.71 4.45
CA VAL A 36 3.51 -4.94 5.43
C VAL A 36 2.17 -4.59 4.79
N TRP A 37 1.15 -5.40 5.01
CA TRP A 37 -0.16 -5.32 4.34
C TRP A 37 -0.83 -3.94 4.48
N TRP A 38 -0.86 -3.39 5.69
CA TRP A 38 -1.58 -2.14 5.94
C TRP A 38 -0.87 -0.95 5.30
N VAL A 39 0.45 -1.00 5.21
CA VAL A 39 1.26 0.04 4.55
C VAL A 39 0.88 0.10 3.07
N GLN A 40 0.77 -1.05 2.41
CA GLN A 40 0.37 -1.11 1.01
C GLN A 40 -1.07 -0.61 0.82
N ALA A 41 -1.99 -1.04 1.67
CA ALA A 41 -3.39 -0.61 1.61
C ALA A 41 -3.52 0.92 1.77
N GLU A 42 -2.89 1.48 2.79
CA GLU A 42 -2.95 2.92 3.04
C GLU A 42 -2.25 3.73 1.94
N ALA A 43 -1.20 3.18 1.33
CA ALA A 43 -0.51 3.82 0.21
C ALA A 43 -1.42 3.95 -1.02
N VAL A 44 -2.20 2.94 -1.34
CA VAL A 44 -3.17 3.02 -2.45
C VAL A 44 -4.16 4.16 -2.21
N VAL A 45 -4.73 4.24 -1.01
CA VAL A 45 -5.66 5.32 -0.64
C VAL A 45 -4.98 6.68 -0.72
N GLY A 46 -3.77 6.79 -0.17
CA GLY A 46 -3.01 8.04 -0.16
C GLY A 46 -2.67 8.55 -1.56
N PHE A 47 -2.24 7.67 -2.45
CA PHE A 47 -1.93 8.04 -3.83
C PHE A 47 -3.19 8.40 -4.62
N LEU A 48 -4.29 7.69 -4.43
CA LEU A 48 -5.56 8.07 -5.04
C LEU A 48 -6.03 9.44 -4.56
N ASN A 49 -5.91 9.71 -3.27
CA ASN A 49 -6.24 11.02 -2.71
C ASN A 49 -5.38 12.13 -3.33
N ALA A 50 -4.08 11.90 -3.47
CA ALA A 50 -3.17 12.85 -4.11
C ALA A 50 -3.54 13.09 -5.57
N TRP A 51 -3.86 12.03 -6.31
CA TRP A 51 -4.32 12.16 -7.69
C TRP A 51 -5.62 12.97 -7.80
N GLN A 52 -6.59 12.72 -6.94
CA GLN A 52 -7.86 13.46 -6.97
C GLN A 52 -7.67 14.96 -6.70
N LYS A 53 -6.67 15.32 -5.92
CA LYS A 53 -6.33 16.73 -5.66
C LYS A 53 -5.57 17.37 -6.82
N LYS A 54 -4.83 16.60 -7.59
CA LYS A 54 -4.03 17.05 -8.73
C LYS A 54 -4.17 16.07 -9.90
N PRO A 55 -5.35 16.03 -10.55
CA PRO A 55 -5.61 15.04 -11.60
C PRO A 55 -4.66 15.14 -12.80
N GLU A 56 -4.05 16.29 -13.02
CA GLU A 56 -3.06 16.50 -14.06
C GLU A 56 -1.74 15.76 -13.78
N GLU A 57 -1.47 15.41 -12.54
CA GLU A 57 -0.28 14.64 -12.16
C GLU A 57 -0.61 13.14 -12.12
N THR A 58 -0.53 12.50 -13.27
CA THR A 58 -0.89 11.07 -13.41
C THR A 58 0.02 10.12 -12.64
N LYS A 59 1.20 10.59 -12.22
CA LYS A 59 2.15 9.78 -11.44
C LYS A 59 1.55 9.16 -10.17
N TYR A 60 0.61 9.87 -9.54
CA TYR A 60 -0.05 9.37 -8.34
C TYR A 60 -1.03 8.23 -8.65
N LEU A 61 -1.80 8.38 -9.71
CA LEU A 61 -2.69 7.30 -10.17
C LEU A 61 -1.88 6.07 -10.60
N ASP A 62 -0.79 6.29 -11.31
CA ASP A 62 0.10 5.21 -11.76
C ASP A 62 0.70 4.47 -10.56
N ALA A 63 1.12 5.21 -9.51
CA ALA A 63 1.63 4.61 -8.28
C ALA A 63 0.55 3.78 -7.56
N ALA A 64 -0.67 4.28 -7.47
CA ALA A 64 -1.78 3.55 -6.86
C ALA A 64 -2.08 2.25 -7.61
N LYS A 65 -2.13 2.30 -8.94
CA LYS A 65 -2.33 1.12 -9.79
C LYS A 65 -1.20 0.11 -9.64
N ASP A 66 0.01 0.58 -9.59
CA ASP A 66 1.20 -0.25 -9.45
C ASP A 66 1.22 -1.00 -8.12
N ILE A 67 0.95 -0.30 -7.02
CA ILE A 67 0.85 -0.93 -5.70
C ILE A 67 -0.32 -1.92 -5.65
N TRP A 68 -1.45 -1.58 -6.24
CA TRP A 68 -2.59 -2.50 -6.32
C TRP A 68 -2.24 -3.77 -7.10
N GLY A 69 -1.48 -3.64 -8.18
CA GLY A 69 -0.95 -4.79 -8.92
C GLY A 69 -0.07 -5.68 -8.05
N TYR A 70 0.81 -5.07 -7.26
CA TYR A 70 1.65 -5.78 -6.30
C TYR A 70 0.83 -6.49 -5.22
N ILE A 71 -0.17 -5.82 -4.67
CA ILE A 71 -1.07 -6.42 -3.67
C ILE A 71 -1.74 -7.68 -4.22
N LYS A 72 -2.29 -7.59 -5.43
CA LYS A 72 -2.97 -8.73 -6.07
C LYS A 72 -2.03 -9.90 -6.32
N GLU A 73 -0.80 -9.62 -6.68
CA GLU A 73 0.19 -10.64 -7.02
C GLU A 73 0.78 -11.32 -5.78
N TYR A 74 1.17 -10.54 -4.77
CA TYR A 74 2.01 -11.02 -3.68
C TYR A 74 1.36 -10.96 -2.30
N VAL A 75 0.50 -9.99 -2.03
CA VAL A 75 -0.02 -9.74 -0.67
C VAL A 75 -1.30 -10.51 -0.38
N ILE A 76 -2.16 -10.65 -1.37
CA ILE A 76 -3.39 -11.42 -1.22
C ILE A 76 -3.05 -12.91 -1.19
N ASP A 77 -3.40 -13.57 -0.09
CA ASP A 77 -3.28 -15.02 0.00
C ASP A 77 -4.40 -15.68 -0.79
N LYS A 78 -4.02 -16.42 -1.83
CA LYS A 78 -4.97 -17.01 -2.77
C LYS A 78 -5.55 -18.35 -2.31
N ARG A 79 -5.19 -18.82 -1.11
CA ARG A 79 -5.80 -20.03 -0.54
C ARG A 79 -7.27 -19.73 -0.19
N GLU A 80 -8.13 -20.70 -0.42
CA GLU A 80 -9.55 -20.55 -0.11
C GLU A 80 -9.79 -20.22 1.36
N GLY A 81 -10.63 -19.23 1.63
CA GLY A 81 -10.95 -18.78 2.98
C GLY A 81 -9.86 -18.00 3.67
N SER A 82 -8.78 -17.65 2.96
CA SER A 82 -7.68 -16.88 3.53
C SER A 82 -7.91 -15.37 3.41
N GLU A 83 -6.94 -14.62 3.83
CA GLU A 83 -6.93 -13.17 3.93
C GLU A 83 -5.61 -12.67 3.31
N TRP A 84 -5.27 -11.40 3.43
CA TRP A 84 -3.96 -10.90 2.99
C TRP A 84 -2.87 -11.41 3.94
N PHE A 85 -1.70 -11.73 3.40
CA PHE A 85 -0.54 -12.01 4.25
C PHE A 85 -0.22 -10.80 5.12
N TRP A 86 0.28 -11.02 6.33
CA TRP A 86 0.75 -9.94 7.20
C TRP A 86 1.83 -9.11 6.50
N CYS A 87 2.84 -9.76 5.97
CA CYS A 87 3.89 -9.12 5.17
C CYS A 87 4.52 -10.12 4.21
N VAL A 88 5.24 -9.55 3.25
CA VAL A 88 6.04 -10.33 2.29
C VAL A 88 7.46 -9.80 2.28
N ASN A 89 8.40 -10.65 1.90
CA ASN A 89 9.80 -10.29 1.73
C ASN A 89 10.00 -9.46 0.47
N ALA A 90 11.19 -8.88 0.32
CA ALA A 90 11.55 -8.07 -0.84
C ALA A 90 11.43 -8.84 -2.17
N ASP A 91 11.60 -10.15 -2.16
CA ASP A 91 11.46 -11.01 -3.33
C ASP A 91 10.01 -11.42 -3.63
N GLY A 92 9.05 -10.99 -2.82
CA GLY A 92 7.63 -11.32 -2.96
C GLY A 92 7.21 -12.60 -2.22
N SER A 93 8.14 -13.32 -1.59
CA SER A 93 7.78 -14.52 -0.82
C SER A 93 7.05 -14.13 0.46
N PRO A 94 5.96 -14.84 0.81
CA PRO A 94 5.19 -14.50 2.00
C PRO A 94 5.93 -14.90 3.28
N ILE A 95 5.74 -14.09 4.30
CA ILE A 95 6.13 -14.44 5.67
C ILE A 95 4.90 -15.08 6.33
N HIS A 96 5.05 -16.31 6.81
CA HIS A 96 3.94 -17.07 7.37
C HIS A 96 3.69 -16.65 8.82
N GLU A 97 2.72 -15.75 8.98
CA GLU A 97 2.18 -15.29 10.25
C GLU A 97 0.68 -15.58 10.28
N PRO A 98 0.03 -15.56 11.45
CA PRO A 98 -1.42 -15.70 11.50
C PRO A 98 -2.12 -14.69 10.61
N ILE A 99 -3.10 -15.14 9.85
CA ILE A 99 -3.87 -14.25 8.93
C ILE A 99 -4.78 -13.29 9.69
N VAL A 100 -5.14 -13.63 10.91
CA VAL A 100 -5.89 -12.78 11.84
C VAL A 100 -5.29 -12.93 13.23
N GLU A 101 -5.05 -11.81 13.89
CA GLU A 101 -4.56 -11.78 15.26
C GLU A 101 -4.83 -10.39 15.85
N PRO A 102 -4.56 -10.11 17.15
CA PRO A 102 -4.93 -8.82 17.76
C PRO A 102 -4.46 -7.56 17.02
N TRP A 103 -3.33 -7.65 16.31
CA TRP A 103 -2.78 -6.52 15.56
C TRP A 103 -3.00 -6.63 14.06
N LYS A 104 -3.65 -7.68 13.59
CA LYS A 104 -3.97 -7.86 12.18
C LYS A 104 -5.42 -8.31 12.00
N CYS A 105 -6.21 -7.43 11.44
CA CYS A 105 -7.60 -7.69 11.08
C CYS A 105 -7.90 -7.03 9.73
N PRO A 106 -9.04 -7.29 9.11
CA PRO A 106 -9.36 -6.76 7.78
C PRO A 106 -9.73 -5.27 7.77
N TYR A 107 -9.30 -4.49 8.74
CA TYR A 107 -9.61 -3.07 8.82
C TYR A 107 -8.99 -2.27 7.66
N HIS A 108 -7.66 -2.32 7.53
CA HIS A 108 -6.95 -1.49 6.54
C HIS A 108 -7.26 -1.91 5.11
N ASN A 109 -7.26 -3.19 4.83
CA ASN A 109 -7.60 -3.70 3.49
C ASN A 109 -9.08 -3.51 3.15
N GLY A 110 -9.99 -3.75 4.09
CA GLY A 110 -11.41 -3.47 3.91
C GLY A 110 -11.68 -1.97 3.68
N ARG A 111 -11.05 -1.13 4.49
CA ARG A 111 -11.13 0.32 4.32
C ARG A 111 -10.60 0.75 2.95
N MET A 112 -9.46 0.23 2.53
CA MET A 112 -8.91 0.53 1.20
C MET A 112 -9.91 0.18 0.10
N CYS A 113 -10.50 -0.99 0.13
CA CYS A 113 -11.48 -1.41 -0.88
C CYS A 113 -12.67 -0.45 -0.94
N MET A 114 -13.22 -0.08 0.21
CA MET A 114 -14.36 0.85 0.29
C MET A 114 -13.97 2.25 -0.20
N GLU A 115 -12.82 2.75 0.20
CA GLU A 115 -12.32 4.07 -0.23
C GLU A 115 -12.06 4.11 -1.74
N VAL A 116 -11.42 3.09 -2.28
CA VAL A 116 -11.14 3.02 -3.72
C VAL A 116 -12.43 2.99 -4.53
N ILE A 117 -13.38 2.15 -4.15
CA ILE A 117 -14.67 2.05 -4.83
C ILE A 117 -15.41 3.39 -4.79
N GLY A 118 -15.49 4.01 -3.60
CA GLY A 118 -16.16 5.29 -3.44
C GLY A 118 -15.52 6.39 -4.25
N ARG A 119 -14.19 6.51 -4.20
CA ARG A 119 -13.45 7.57 -4.92
C ARG A 119 -13.53 7.42 -6.43
N LEU A 120 -13.44 6.21 -6.95
CA LEU A 120 -13.53 5.97 -8.40
C LEU A 120 -14.95 6.15 -8.91
N LYS A 121 -15.95 5.79 -8.12
CA LYS A 121 -17.35 6.02 -8.46
C LYS A 121 -17.69 7.50 -8.56
N ASP A 122 -17.16 8.31 -7.65
CA ASP A 122 -17.37 9.75 -7.65
C ASP A 122 -16.61 10.46 -8.80
N ALA A 123 -15.62 9.80 -9.39
CA ALA A 123 -14.85 10.32 -10.51
C ALA A 123 -15.52 10.08 -11.89
N GLU A 124 -16.56 9.26 -11.94
CA GLU A 124 -17.37 9.04 -13.14
C GLU A 124 -18.37 10.19 -13.32
#